data_e57ca747e59cb259118710862e86330b
#
_entry.id   e57ca747e59cb259118710862e86330b
#
_cell.length_a   1.000
_cell.length_b   1.000
_cell.length_c   1.000
_cell.angle_alpha   90.00
_cell.angle_beta   90.00
_cell.angle_gamma   90.00
#
_symmetry.space_group_name_H-M   'P 1'
#
loop_
_entity.id
_entity.type
_entity.pdbx_description
1 polymer ?
#
loop_
_entity_poly.entity_id
_entity_poly.type
_entity_poly.pdbx_seq_one_letter_code
_entity_poly.pdbx_strand_id
1 'polypeptide(L)'
;ALNREIDLSVAFRKFAITSMAPRLHKFPLFINTHPKETFSKPFFASLTALRRQTPEIQLVVEIHESAVTDLLRLRELSAFLRDIGVRFAYDDFGAGQARLNELGEAPAHFVKFDMGLLHDIHLASERKRQVISDLVKLVLNLGSVPLAEGIELEEEAQICRDMGFHLIQGHLTGRPIPADRL
;
A
#
# COMPACT_ATOMS: atom_id res chain seq x y z
N ALA A 1 -23.24 -7.13 -13.81
CA ALA A 1 -22.77 -7.16 -12.42
C ALA A 1 -21.29 -6.73 -12.31
N LEU A 2 -20.44 -7.11 -13.26
CA LEU A 2 -18.98 -6.82 -13.23
C LEU A 2 -18.60 -5.33 -13.24
N ASN A 3 -19.41 -4.48 -13.87
CA ASN A 3 -19.07 -3.05 -13.96
C ASN A 3 -19.30 -2.27 -12.65
N ARG A 4 -20.16 -2.76 -11.76
CA ARG A 4 -20.45 -2.04 -10.51
C ARG A 4 -19.28 -2.02 -9.51
N GLU A 5 -18.43 -3.04 -9.51
CA GLU A 5 -17.25 -3.09 -8.63
C GLU A 5 -16.24 -2.00 -9.00
N ILE A 6 -16.00 -1.81 -10.30
CA ILE A 6 -15.11 -0.77 -10.81
C ILE A 6 -15.69 0.63 -10.56
N ASP A 7 -16.98 0.83 -10.87
CA ASP A 7 -17.64 2.12 -10.63
C ASP A 7 -17.64 2.48 -9.14
N LEU A 8 -17.83 1.49 -8.27
CA LEU A 8 -17.80 1.66 -6.82
C LEU A 8 -16.40 2.03 -6.33
N SER A 9 -15.37 1.35 -6.84
CA SER A 9 -13.96 1.65 -6.50
C SER A 9 -13.58 3.06 -6.92
N VAL A 10 -13.98 3.50 -8.12
CA VAL A 10 -13.78 4.88 -8.59
C VAL A 10 -14.50 5.88 -7.69
N ALA A 11 -15.76 5.59 -7.31
CA ALA A 11 -16.55 6.46 -6.45
C ALA A 11 -15.94 6.59 -5.05
N PHE A 12 -15.54 5.47 -4.43
CA PHE A 12 -14.89 5.46 -3.12
C PHE A 12 -13.56 6.23 -3.14
N ARG A 13 -12.74 6.04 -4.16
CA ARG A 13 -11.49 6.77 -4.31
C ARG A 13 -11.72 8.27 -4.40
N LYS A 14 -12.68 8.70 -5.23
CA LYS A 14 -13.06 10.11 -5.32
C LYS A 14 -13.55 10.65 -3.99
N PHE A 15 -14.43 9.91 -3.31
CA PHE A 15 -14.96 10.31 -2.00
C PHE A 15 -13.84 10.40 -0.95
N ALA A 16 -12.96 9.40 -0.86
CA ALA A 16 -11.83 9.41 0.07
C ALA A 16 -10.95 10.64 -0.14
N ILE A 17 -10.54 10.92 -1.37
CA ILE A 17 -9.66 12.05 -1.69
C ILE A 17 -10.37 13.38 -1.36
N THR A 18 -11.62 13.57 -1.79
CA THR A 18 -12.32 14.84 -1.57
C THR A 18 -12.65 15.08 -0.10
N SER A 19 -12.91 14.02 0.69
CA SER A 19 -13.17 14.13 2.12
C SER A 19 -11.90 14.39 2.94
N MET A 20 -10.76 13.84 2.50
CA MET A 20 -9.49 13.93 3.21
C MET A 20 -8.62 15.12 2.77
N ALA A 21 -8.83 15.65 1.57
CA ALA A 21 -8.05 16.76 1.02
C ALA A 21 -7.88 17.95 1.98
N PRO A 22 -8.91 18.41 2.68
CA PRO A 22 -8.78 19.54 3.62
C PRO A 22 -7.96 19.24 4.87
N ARG A 23 -7.69 17.96 5.17
CA ARG A 23 -7.11 17.49 6.44
C ARG A 23 -5.69 16.95 6.31
N LEU A 24 -5.31 16.44 5.14
CA LEU A 24 -4.06 15.73 4.92
C LEU A 24 -3.07 16.51 4.06
N HIS A 25 -2.55 17.64 4.57
CA HIS A 25 -1.50 18.38 3.87
C HIS A 25 -0.09 17.83 4.10
N LYS A 26 0.13 17.05 5.16
CA LYS A 26 1.47 16.61 5.58
C LYS A 26 1.72 15.11 5.43
N PHE A 27 0.66 14.30 5.39
CA PHE A 27 0.75 12.85 5.39
C PHE A 27 0.28 12.25 4.07
N PRO A 28 0.86 11.14 3.63
CA PRO A 28 0.38 10.43 2.45
C PRO A 28 -1.01 9.84 2.69
N LEU A 29 -1.87 9.97 1.69
CA LEU A 29 -3.17 9.30 1.64
C LEU A 29 -3.04 8.02 0.83
N PHE A 30 -3.20 6.89 1.50
CA PHE A 30 -3.26 5.59 0.87
C PHE A 30 -4.69 5.32 0.38
N ILE A 31 -4.82 4.86 -0.86
CA ILE A 31 -6.10 4.57 -1.50
C ILE A 31 -6.06 3.21 -2.18
N ASN A 32 -7.01 2.37 -1.83
CA ASN A 32 -7.15 1.04 -2.40
C ASN A 32 -7.59 1.07 -3.86
N THR A 33 -7.16 0.06 -4.63
CA THR A 33 -7.63 -0.23 -5.97
C THR A 33 -8.22 -1.63 -6.04
N HIS A 34 -9.25 -1.78 -6.87
CA HIS A 34 -9.78 -3.11 -7.13
C HIS A 34 -8.89 -3.82 -8.17
N PRO A 35 -8.50 -5.11 -7.97
CA PRO A 35 -7.61 -5.82 -8.89
C PRO A 35 -8.04 -5.78 -10.36
N LYS A 36 -9.35 -5.84 -10.64
CA LYS A 36 -9.90 -5.81 -12.00
C LYS A 36 -9.81 -4.43 -12.68
N GLU A 37 -9.63 -3.35 -11.91
CA GLU A 37 -9.54 -2.00 -12.50
C GLU A 37 -8.11 -1.52 -12.74
N THR A 38 -7.13 -2.06 -12.02
CA THR A 38 -5.76 -1.54 -11.89
C THR A 38 -5.08 -1.21 -13.22
N PHE A 39 -5.42 -1.93 -14.29
CA PHE A 39 -4.89 -1.69 -15.64
C PHE A 39 -5.95 -1.19 -16.63
N SER A 40 -7.06 -0.65 -16.15
CA SER A 40 -8.17 -0.19 -17.00
C SER A 40 -8.03 1.27 -17.41
N LYS A 41 -8.52 1.63 -18.60
CA LYS A 41 -8.57 3.03 -19.04
C LYS A 41 -9.33 3.95 -18.07
N PRO A 42 -10.49 3.55 -17.48
CA PRO A 42 -11.16 4.34 -16.47
C PRO A 42 -10.31 4.61 -15.22
N PHE A 43 -9.50 3.64 -14.79
CA PHE A 43 -8.58 3.81 -13.68
C PHE A 43 -7.57 4.94 -13.95
N PHE A 44 -6.85 4.88 -15.07
CA PHE A 44 -5.87 5.90 -15.46
C PHE A 44 -6.51 7.27 -15.59
N ALA A 45 -7.67 7.37 -16.25
CA ALA A 45 -8.39 8.62 -16.41
C ALA A 45 -8.84 9.22 -15.07
N SER A 46 -9.36 8.38 -14.15
CA SER A 46 -9.82 8.82 -12.84
C SER A 46 -8.68 9.34 -11.97
N LEU A 47 -7.54 8.65 -11.95
CA LEU A 47 -6.37 9.10 -11.19
C LEU A 47 -5.79 10.42 -11.73
N THR A 48 -5.70 10.56 -13.06
CA THR A 48 -5.25 11.82 -13.68
C THR A 48 -6.17 12.97 -13.31
N ALA A 49 -7.49 12.75 -13.36
CA ALA A 49 -8.45 13.79 -12.99
C ALA A 49 -8.36 14.18 -11.51
N LEU A 50 -8.27 13.20 -10.62
CA LEU A 50 -8.12 13.41 -9.18
C LEU A 50 -6.82 14.13 -8.85
N ARG A 51 -5.70 13.73 -9.45
CA ARG A 51 -4.40 14.37 -9.23
C ARG A 51 -4.39 15.85 -9.65
N ARG A 52 -5.08 16.19 -10.74
CA ARG A 52 -5.25 17.59 -11.17
C ARG A 52 -6.10 18.42 -10.21
N GLN A 53 -7.09 17.80 -9.55
CA GLN A 53 -7.98 18.47 -8.60
C GLN A 53 -7.34 18.66 -7.22
N THR A 54 -6.38 17.80 -6.85
CA THR A 54 -5.75 17.79 -5.52
C THR A 54 -4.22 17.68 -5.63
N PRO A 55 -3.55 18.65 -6.26
CA PRO A 55 -2.10 18.59 -6.49
C PRO A 55 -1.26 18.63 -5.20
N GLU A 56 -1.82 19.12 -4.12
CA GLU A 56 -1.18 19.23 -2.80
C GLU A 56 -1.14 17.91 -2.01
N ILE A 57 -2.04 16.97 -2.34
CA ILE A 57 -2.13 15.71 -1.59
C ILE A 57 -1.05 14.72 -2.05
N GLN A 58 -0.37 14.12 -1.10
CA GLN A 58 0.55 13.02 -1.37
C GLN A 58 -0.25 11.71 -1.53
N LEU A 59 -0.62 11.37 -2.77
CA LEU A 59 -1.37 10.14 -3.05
C LEU A 59 -0.46 8.93 -3.14
N VAL A 60 -0.90 7.83 -2.52
CA VAL A 60 -0.33 6.49 -2.66
C VAL A 60 -1.45 5.54 -3.07
N VAL A 61 -1.28 4.87 -4.20
CA VAL A 61 -2.21 3.86 -4.69
C VAL A 61 -1.77 2.49 -4.19
N GLU A 62 -2.65 1.78 -3.49
CA GLU A 62 -2.42 0.40 -3.06
C GLU A 62 -2.79 -0.56 -4.17
N ILE A 63 -1.84 -1.39 -4.55
CA ILE A 63 -1.97 -2.37 -5.63
C ILE A 63 -1.90 -3.76 -5.00
N HIS A 64 -3.04 -4.43 -4.99
CA HIS A 64 -3.14 -5.78 -4.47
C HIS A 64 -2.29 -6.75 -5.31
N GLU A 65 -1.61 -7.68 -4.66
CA GLU A 65 -0.73 -8.65 -5.29
C GLU A 65 -1.41 -9.39 -6.47
N SER A 66 -2.68 -9.78 -6.33
CA SER A 66 -3.43 -10.49 -7.38
C SER A 66 -3.69 -9.67 -8.65
N ALA A 67 -3.57 -8.34 -8.61
CA ALA A 67 -3.73 -7.49 -9.79
C ALA A 67 -2.55 -7.59 -10.75
N VAL A 68 -1.39 -7.96 -10.24
CA VAL A 68 -0.15 -8.00 -11.02
C VAL A 68 0.01 -9.37 -11.68
N THR A 69 -0.38 -9.47 -12.93
CA THR A 69 -0.28 -10.71 -13.72
C THR A 69 0.77 -10.63 -14.81
N ASP A 70 1.31 -9.45 -15.09
CA ASP A 70 2.23 -9.17 -16.20
C ASP A 70 3.21 -8.05 -15.80
N LEU A 71 4.50 -8.36 -15.83
CA LEU A 71 5.58 -7.43 -15.49
C LEU A 71 5.64 -6.22 -16.42
N LEU A 72 5.32 -6.38 -17.70
CA LEU A 72 5.33 -5.27 -18.65
C LEU A 72 4.26 -4.24 -18.27
N ARG A 73 3.04 -4.70 -18.00
CA ARG A 73 1.96 -3.84 -17.55
C ARG A 73 2.26 -3.16 -16.21
N LEU A 74 2.95 -3.86 -15.33
CA LEU A 74 3.37 -3.29 -14.04
C LEU A 74 4.37 -2.15 -14.23
N ARG A 75 5.34 -2.31 -15.13
CA ARG A 75 6.28 -1.25 -15.50
C ARG A 75 5.58 -0.04 -16.13
N GLU A 76 4.62 -0.28 -17.03
CA GLU A 76 3.79 0.78 -17.62
C GLU A 76 2.99 1.54 -16.56
N LEU A 77 2.39 0.82 -15.61
CA LEU A 77 1.67 1.42 -14.49
C LEU A 77 2.59 2.25 -13.60
N SER A 78 3.75 1.71 -13.24
CA SER A 78 4.76 2.42 -12.44
C SER A 78 5.23 3.71 -13.14
N ALA A 79 5.50 3.66 -14.43
CA ALA A 79 5.86 4.83 -15.22
C ALA A 79 4.73 5.87 -15.24
N PHE A 80 3.50 5.44 -15.52
CA PHE A 80 2.34 6.33 -15.52
C PHE A 80 2.13 7.02 -14.15
N LEU A 81 2.17 6.26 -13.05
CA LEU A 81 1.99 6.83 -11.70
C LEU A 81 3.07 7.87 -11.37
N ARG A 82 4.32 7.58 -11.73
CA ARG A 82 5.43 8.52 -11.59
C ARG A 82 5.20 9.80 -12.39
N ASP A 83 4.74 9.69 -13.64
CA ASP A 83 4.52 10.83 -14.53
C ASP A 83 3.44 11.78 -14.01
N ILE A 84 2.44 11.26 -13.31
CA ILE A 84 1.41 12.07 -12.67
C ILE A 84 1.73 12.43 -11.20
N GLY A 85 2.92 12.07 -10.70
CA GLY A 85 3.34 12.36 -9.32
C GLY A 85 2.52 11.62 -8.26
N VAL A 86 2.09 10.39 -8.54
CA VAL A 86 1.40 9.49 -7.62
C VAL A 86 2.35 8.37 -7.25
N ARG A 87 2.47 8.08 -5.95
CA ARG A 87 3.23 6.94 -5.44
C ARG A 87 2.36 5.68 -5.45
N PHE A 88 2.98 4.51 -5.34
CA PHE A 88 2.23 3.28 -5.14
C PHE A 88 2.86 2.39 -4.07
N ALA A 89 2.03 1.53 -3.50
CA ALA A 89 2.36 0.52 -2.53
C ALA A 89 1.96 -0.86 -3.05
N TYR A 90 2.79 -1.87 -2.82
CA TYR A 90 2.34 -3.25 -2.88
C TYR A 90 1.60 -3.59 -1.60
N ASP A 91 0.39 -4.09 -1.75
CA ASP A 91 -0.50 -4.50 -0.66
C ASP A 91 -0.46 -6.01 -0.45
N ASP A 92 -0.68 -6.46 0.78
CA ASP A 92 -0.72 -7.87 1.19
C ASP A 92 0.57 -8.67 0.88
N PHE A 93 1.75 -8.03 0.95
CA PHE A 93 3.00 -8.70 0.68
C PHE A 93 3.25 -9.85 1.67
N GLY A 94 3.33 -11.07 1.13
CA GLY A 94 3.55 -12.27 1.90
C GLY A 94 2.28 -13.03 2.31
N ALA A 95 1.09 -12.55 1.96
CA ALA A 95 -0.16 -13.29 2.13
C ALA A 95 -0.25 -14.53 1.20
N GLY A 96 0.51 -14.53 0.11
CA GLY A 96 0.50 -15.59 -0.89
C GLY A 96 1.90 -15.94 -1.38
N GLN A 97 2.10 -15.89 -2.69
CA GLN A 97 3.42 -16.06 -3.31
C GLN A 97 4.14 -14.71 -3.29
N ALA A 98 5.13 -14.55 -2.42
CA ALA A 98 5.96 -13.35 -2.40
C ALA A 98 6.55 -13.07 -3.80
N ARG A 99 6.11 -11.98 -4.42
CA ARG A 99 6.49 -11.62 -5.79
C ARG A 99 7.79 -10.83 -5.82
N LEU A 100 8.89 -11.52 -5.54
CA LEU A 100 10.22 -10.91 -5.49
C LEU A 100 10.67 -10.38 -6.86
N ASN A 101 10.21 -11.00 -7.96
CA ASN A 101 10.50 -10.52 -9.31
C ASN A 101 9.88 -9.15 -9.57
N GLU A 102 8.62 -8.96 -9.17
CA GLU A 102 7.89 -7.71 -9.31
C GLU A 102 8.56 -6.58 -8.50
N LEU A 103 8.99 -6.90 -7.28
CA LEU A 103 9.75 -5.95 -6.45
C LEU A 103 11.05 -5.50 -7.13
N GLY A 104 11.78 -6.44 -7.75
CA GLY A 104 13.04 -6.13 -8.44
C GLY A 104 12.86 -5.33 -9.74
N GLU A 105 11.76 -5.57 -10.47
CA GLU A 105 11.54 -4.99 -11.78
C GLU A 105 10.76 -3.66 -11.76
N ALA A 106 9.91 -3.47 -10.76
CA ALA A 106 9.13 -2.25 -10.56
C ALA A 106 9.03 -1.95 -9.06
N PRO A 107 10.10 -1.47 -8.41
CA PRO A 107 10.09 -1.21 -6.98
C PRO A 107 9.02 -0.17 -6.64
N ALA A 108 8.15 -0.54 -5.69
CA ALA A 108 7.14 0.35 -5.15
C ALA A 108 7.75 1.39 -4.20
N HIS A 109 7.04 2.46 -3.89
CA HIS A 109 7.47 3.40 -2.84
C HIS A 109 7.28 2.80 -1.44
N PHE A 110 6.25 1.95 -1.29
CA PHE A 110 5.94 1.26 -0.04
C PHE A 110 5.68 -0.22 -0.30
N VAL A 111 6.02 -1.06 0.65
CA VAL A 111 5.67 -2.48 0.67
C VAL A 111 4.98 -2.76 2.00
N LYS A 112 3.70 -3.12 1.95
CA LYS A 112 2.87 -3.41 3.12
C LYS A 112 2.93 -4.90 3.39
N PHE A 113 3.53 -5.27 4.51
CA PHE A 113 3.65 -6.64 4.95
C PHE A 113 2.35 -7.08 5.61
N ASP A 114 1.74 -8.12 5.06
CA ASP A 114 0.46 -8.65 5.50
C ASP A 114 0.45 -9.03 6.98
N MET A 115 -0.67 -8.78 7.64
CA MET A 115 -0.87 -9.09 9.05
C MET A 115 -0.62 -10.57 9.39
N GLY A 116 -0.88 -11.50 8.48
CA GLY A 116 -0.63 -12.93 8.70
C GLY A 116 0.85 -13.29 8.89
N LEU A 117 1.78 -12.45 8.38
CA LEU A 117 3.20 -12.59 8.69
C LEU A 117 3.55 -12.07 10.07
N LEU A 118 2.88 -11.03 10.55
CA LEU A 118 3.28 -10.20 11.68
C LEU A 118 2.45 -10.45 12.93
N HIS A 119 1.27 -11.03 12.82
CA HIS A 119 0.45 -11.38 13.98
C HIS A 119 1.22 -12.31 14.93
N ASP A 120 1.20 -11.98 16.21
CA ASP A 120 1.95 -12.66 17.27
C ASP A 120 3.47 -12.76 16.99
N ILE A 121 4.04 -11.81 16.24
CA ILE A 121 5.47 -11.82 15.91
C ILE A 121 6.36 -11.80 17.16
N HIS A 122 5.89 -11.24 18.26
CA HIS A 122 6.57 -11.22 19.55
C HIS A 122 6.70 -12.61 20.19
N LEU A 123 5.81 -13.56 19.82
CA LEU A 123 5.85 -14.97 20.25
C LEU A 123 6.50 -15.89 19.19
N ALA A 124 6.80 -15.37 18.01
CA ALA A 124 7.34 -16.15 16.91
C ALA A 124 8.76 -16.66 17.21
N SER A 125 9.11 -17.78 16.57
CA SER A 125 10.47 -18.33 16.63
C SER A 125 11.49 -17.33 16.08
N GLU A 126 12.69 -17.38 16.61
CA GLU A 126 13.83 -16.58 16.16
C GLU A 126 14.07 -16.72 14.63
N ARG A 127 13.89 -17.95 14.11
CA ARG A 127 14.01 -18.24 12.69
C ARG A 127 12.95 -17.50 11.86
N LYS A 128 11.67 -17.45 12.29
CA LYS A 128 10.62 -16.70 11.61
C LYS A 128 10.96 -15.20 11.61
N ARG A 129 11.38 -14.66 12.75
CA ARG A 129 11.78 -13.25 12.88
C ARG A 129 12.94 -12.91 11.96
N GLN A 130 13.95 -13.79 11.88
CA GLN A 130 15.10 -13.58 11.00
C GLN A 130 14.68 -13.51 9.52
N VAL A 131 13.82 -14.44 9.06
CA VAL A 131 13.31 -14.41 7.68
C VAL A 131 12.59 -13.10 7.37
N ILE A 132 11.73 -12.63 8.27
CA ILE A 132 11.02 -11.36 8.07
C ILE A 132 12.00 -10.18 8.06
N SER A 133 12.96 -10.16 8.98
CA SER A 133 14.01 -9.12 9.01
C SER A 133 14.80 -9.07 7.71
N ASP A 134 15.12 -10.20 7.11
CA ASP A 134 15.87 -10.24 5.84
C ASP A 134 15.00 -9.78 4.65
N LEU A 135 13.68 -10.05 4.65
CA LEU A 135 12.75 -9.47 3.68
C LEU A 135 12.63 -7.96 3.84
N VAL A 136 12.58 -7.45 5.07
CA VAL A 136 12.57 -6.00 5.35
C VAL A 136 13.84 -5.34 4.80
N LYS A 137 15.01 -5.92 5.05
CA LYS A 137 16.28 -5.42 4.49
C LYS A 137 16.29 -5.43 2.97
N LEU A 138 15.74 -6.47 2.34
CA LEU A 138 15.59 -6.53 0.88
C LEU A 138 14.76 -5.35 0.38
N VAL A 139 13.60 -5.09 0.98
CA VAL A 139 12.71 -3.98 0.63
C VAL A 139 13.43 -2.63 0.77
N LEU A 140 14.16 -2.43 1.88
CA LEU A 140 14.96 -1.22 2.11
C LEU A 140 16.07 -1.04 1.06
N ASN A 141 16.77 -2.12 0.69
CA ASN A 141 17.82 -2.10 -0.33
C ASN A 141 17.30 -1.75 -1.73
N LEU A 142 16.03 -2.02 -2.01
CA LEU A 142 15.34 -1.60 -3.23
C LEU A 142 14.88 -0.13 -3.19
N GLY A 143 15.11 0.57 -2.09
CA GLY A 143 14.69 1.96 -1.89
C GLY A 143 13.20 2.11 -1.53
N SER A 144 12.54 1.03 -1.17
CA SER A 144 11.13 1.00 -0.75
C SER A 144 11.01 1.16 0.77
N VAL A 145 9.89 1.69 1.23
CA VAL A 145 9.57 1.84 2.66
C VAL A 145 8.73 0.65 3.13
N PRO A 146 9.23 -0.19 4.05
CA PRO A 146 8.46 -1.28 4.62
C PRO A 146 7.43 -0.75 5.63
N LEU A 147 6.18 -1.21 5.50
CA LEU A 147 5.05 -0.91 6.37
C LEU A 147 4.53 -2.22 6.96
N ALA A 148 4.39 -2.29 8.28
CA ALA A 148 3.83 -3.44 8.99
C ALA A 148 2.31 -3.23 9.18
N GLU A 149 1.51 -4.21 8.76
CA GLU A 149 0.06 -4.17 8.90
C GLU A 149 -0.45 -5.04 10.05
N GLY A 150 -1.63 -4.68 10.55
CA GLY A 150 -2.35 -5.45 11.56
C GLY A 150 -1.70 -5.44 12.94
N ILE A 151 -0.88 -4.43 13.25
CA ILE A 151 -0.21 -4.33 14.54
C ILE A 151 -1.21 -3.90 15.63
N GLU A 152 -1.38 -4.73 16.63
CA GLU A 152 -2.35 -4.53 17.73
C GLU A 152 -1.67 -4.32 19.09
N LEU A 153 -0.46 -4.84 19.30
CA LEU A 153 0.27 -4.81 20.55
C LEU A 153 1.57 -4.00 20.45
N GLU A 154 1.95 -3.35 21.55
CA GLU A 154 3.22 -2.61 21.62
C GLU A 154 4.44 -3.52 21.45
N GLU A 155 4.34 -4.76 21.95
CA GLU A 155 5.38 -5.78 21.79
C GLU A 155 5.61 -6.13 20.32
N GLU A 156 4.55 -6.23 19.53
CA GLU A 156 4.63 -6.44 18.07
C GLU A 156 5.28 -5.23 17.39
N ALA A 157 4.83 -4.02 17.77
CA ALA A 157 5.37 -2.78 17.23
C ALA A 157 6.87 -2.63 17.53
N GLN A 158 7.30 -3.01 18.73
CA GLN A 158 8.71 -2.94 19.11
C GLN A 158 9.56 -3.91 18.25
N ILE A 159 9.10 -5.15 18.08
CA ILE A 159 9.78 -6.12 17.22
C ILE A 159 9.84 -5.65 15.77
N CYS A 160 8.75 -5.06 15.25
CA CYS A 160 8.76 -4.48 13.90
C CYS A 160 9.76 -3.32 13.78
N ARG A 161 9.85 -2.44 14.76
CA ARG A 161 10.88 -1.37 14.79
C ARG A 161 12.30 -1.95 14.76
N ASP A 162 12.55 -2.97 15.58
CA ASP A 162 13.87 -3.62 15.66
C ASP A 162 14.25 -4.35 14.36
N MET A 163 13.26 -4.83 13.59
CA MET A 163 13.45 -5.42 12.27
C MET A 163 13.69 -4.37 11.17
N GLY A 164 13.42 -3.09 11.42
CA GLY A 164 13.63 -2.00 10.46
C GLY A 164 12.36 -1.57 9.71
N PHE A 165 11.17 -1.92 10.16
CA PHE A 165 9.95 -1.31 9.63
C PHE A 165 9.91 0.18 9.94
N HIS A 166 9.61 0.99 8.94
CA HIS A 166 9.53 2.44 9.07
C HIS A 166 8.13 2.93 9.43
N LEU A 167 7.11 2.17 9.06
CA LEU A 167 5.71 2.51 9.29
C LEU A 167 4.99 1.29 9.88
N ILE A 168 4.01 1.56 10.72
CA ILE A 168 3.08 0.56 11.26
C ILE A 168 1.64 1.02 11.05
N GLN A 169 0.75 0.08 10.79
CA GLN A 169 -0.69 0.27 10.70
C GLN A 169 -1.40 -0.83 11.50
N GLY A 170 -2.42 -0.47 12.26
CA GLY A 170 -3.20 -1.45 13.02
C GLY A 170 -3.97 -0.80 14.16
N HIS A 171 -4.66 -1.61 14.95
CA HIS A 171 -5.47 -1.13 16.07
C HIS A 171 -4.65 -0.44 17.17
N LEU A 172 -3.37 -0.74 17.27
CA LEU A 172 -2.45 -0.06 18.19
C LEU A 172 -2.35 1.44 17.88
N THR A 173 -2.28 1.80 16.59
CA THR A 173 -2.16 3.21 16.15
C THR A 173 -3.49 3.93 16.08
N GLY A 174 -4.59 3.21 15.99
CA GLY A 174 -5.95 3.74 15.96
C GLY A 174 -6.92 2.85 15.18
N ARG A 175 -8.16 2.82 15.63
CA ARG A 175 -9.23 2.15 14.88
C ARG A 175 -9.73 3.06 13.76
N PRO A 176 -10.28 2.50 12.67
CA PRO A 176 -10.92 3.29 11.63
C PRO A 176 -12.00 4.21 12.21
N ILE A 177 -11.93 5.48 11.87
CA ILE A 177 -12.90 6.49 12.26
C ILE A 177 -13.43 7.25 11.04
N PRO A 178 -14.65 7.78 11.07
CA PRO A 178 -15.15 8.64 10.01
C PRO A 178 -14.25 9.86 9.78
N ALA A 179 -14.09 10.27 8.52
CA ALA A 179 -13.20 11.36 8.13
C ALA A 179 -13.56 12.72 8.79
N ASP A 180 -14.80 12.92 9.19
CA ASP A 180 -15.26 14.13 9.90
C ASP A 180 -14.82 14.20 11.37
N ARG A 181 -14.27 13.08 11.89
CA ARG A 181 -13.74 12.99 13.27
C ARG A 181 -12.21 13.04 13.37
N LEU A 182 -11.53 13.26 12.24
CA LEU A 182 -10.08 13.43 12.17
C LEU A 182 -9.62 14.85 12.53
#